data_ae5352f1ed2d058f5e52c374de1569a4
#
_entry.id   ae5352f1ed2d058f5e52c374de1569a4
#
_cell.length_a   1.000
_cell.length_b   1.000
_cell.length_c   1.000
_cell.angle_alpha   90.00
_cell.angle_beta   90.00
_cell.angle_gamma   90.00
#
_symmetry.space_group_name_H-M   'P 1'
#
loop_
_entity.id
_entity.type
_entity.pdbx_description
1 polymer ?
#
loop_
_entity_poly.entity_id
_entity_poly.type
_entity_poly.pdbx_seq_one_letter_code
_entity_poly.pdbx_strand_id
1 'polypeptide(L)'
;MTVFEFEGKLLIVDCGVLFPEEHQPGVNVILPDFSYIRDRLDDVVAVVLTHGHEDHIGAVPYLLKERADIPLVGSRLTLAFIEAKLKEHRITPKTVQVKEGDRRTMGGFDLEFVAVNHSIPDSLAVAIRTAAGMVLHTGDFKMDQFPLDRRITDLGAFARLGAEGVDLFLTDSTNADVPGFTTSEKDLAPAIDAVFRT
;
A
#
# COMPACT_ATOMS: atom_id res chain seq x y z
N MET A 1 7.53 1.43 -4.40
CA MET A 1 7.40 0.07 -5.00
C MET A 1 8.44 -0.85 -4.39
N THR A 2 8.01 -1.98 -3.84
CA THR A 2 8.87 -3.03 -3.30
C THR A 2 8.64 -4.32 -4.07
N VAL A 3 9.72 -5.01 -4.47
CA VAL A 3 9.63 -6.28 -5.22
C VAL A 3 10.19 -7.40 -4.35
N PHE A 4 9.39 -8.43 -4.14
CA PHE A 4 9.79 -9.65 -3.44
C PHE A 4 9.95 -10.76 -4.48
N GLU A 5 11.04 -11.51 -4.37
CA GLU A 5 11.32 -12.66 -5.22
C GLU A 5 11.41 -13.93 -4.38
N PHE A 6 10.67 -14.95 -4.80
CA PHE A 6 10.72 -16.28 -4.21
C PHE A 6 10.48 -17.34 -5.29
N GLU A 7 11.38 -18.31 -5.40
CA GLU A 7 11.31 -19.40 -6.38
C GLU A 7 11.05 -18.94 -7.83
N GLY A 8 11.71 -17.85 -8.22
CA GLY A 8 11.57 -17.26 -9.56
C GLY A 8 10.27 -16.49 -9.81
N LYS A 9 9.38 -16.38 -8.83
CA LYS A 9 8.17 -15.56 -8.89
C LYS A 9 8.37 -14.24 -8.20
N LEU A 10 7.68 -13.20 -8.71
CA LEU A 10 7.77 -11.84 -8.22
C LEU A 10 6.40 -11.41 -7.66
N LEU A 11 6.43 -10.85 -6.45
CA LEU A 11 5.31 -10.14 -5.84
C LEU A 11 5.70 -8.68 -5.70
N ILE A 12 4.86 -7.76 -6.17
CA ILE A 12 5.07 -6.34 -6.02
C ILE A 12 4.15 -5.83 -4.91
N VAL A 13 4.69 -5.01 -3.99
CA VAL A 13 3.92 -4.25 -3.01
C VAL A 13 4.05 -2.79 -3.34
N ASP A 14 2.93 -2.15 -3.62
CA ASP A 14 2.76 -0.79 -4.10
C ASP A 14 3.51 -0.48 -5.40
N CYS A 15 2.98 0.46 -6.16
CA CYS A 15 3.58 0.94 -7.38
C CYS A 15 3.15 2.40 -7.58
N GLY A 16 3.76 3.30 -6.80
CA GLY A 16 3.41 4.70 -6.74
C GLY A 16 4.32 5.60 -7.56
N VAL A 17 3.97 6.88 -7.60
CA VAL A 17 4.77 7.93 -8.22
C VAL A 17 5.40 8.81 -7.15
N LEU A 18 6.47 9.51 -7.52
CA LEU A 18 6.93 10.69 -6.80
C LEU A 18 6.55 11.94 -7.58
N PHE A 19 6.35 13.03 -6.87
CA PHE A 19 6.12 14.34 -7.46
C PHE A 19 7.44 15.07 -7.64
N PRO A 20 7.61 15.83 -8.75
CA PRO A 20 8.84 16.56 -9.01
C PRO A 20 9.01 17.69 -8.00
N GLU A 21 10.26 18.02 -7.71
CA GLU A 21 10.64 19.19 -6.95
C GLU A 21 10.76 20.44 -7.85
N GLU A 22 10.85 21.64 -7.23
CA GLU A 22 10.92 22.92 -7.94
C GLU A 22 12.05 23.01 -8.98
N HIS A 23 13.16 22.28 -8.76
CA HIS A 23 14.30 22.25 -9.68
C HIS A 23 14.12 21.31 -10.87
N GLN A 24 12.95 20.67 -11.05
CA GLN A 24 12.63 19.74 -12.13
C GLN A 24 11.53 20.27 -13.06
N PRO A 25 11.71 21.44 -13.72
CA PRO A 25 10.66 22.03 -14.54
C PRO A 25 10.31 21.13 -15.73
N GLY A 26 9.01 20.99 -16.01
CA GLY A 26 8.50 20.16 -17.11
C GLY A 26 8.35 18.67 -16.79
N VAL A 27 8.71 18.23 -15.59
CA VAL A 27 8.42 16.89 -15.09
C VAL A 27 7.06 16.93 -14.40
N ASN A 28 6.15 16.02 -14.75
CA ASN A 28 4.83 15.91 -14.10
C ASN A 28 4.81 14.86 -13.01
N VAL A 29 5.45 13.71 -13.23
CA VAL A 29 5.57 12.61 -12.27
C VAL A 29 6.90 11.89 -12.46
N ILE A 30 7.39 11.27 -11.40
CA ILE A 30 8.57 10.41 -11.43
C ILE A 30 8.10 8.98 -11.17
N LEU A 31 8.40 8.08 -12.10
CA LEU A 31 8.02 6.67 -12.03
C LEU A 31 9.11 5.84 -11.37
N PRO A 32 8.77 4.72 -10.75
CA PRO A 32 9.75 3.70 -10.37
C PRO A 32 10.52 3.21 -11.62
N ASP A 33 11.77 2.84 -11.43
CA ASP A 33 12.53 2.17 -12.49
C ASP A 33 12.07 0.70 -12.60
N PHE A 34 11.44 0.36 -13.71
CA PHE A 34 10.95 -1.01 -13.99
C PHE A 34 12.02 -1.90 -14.63
N SER A 35 13.23 -1.42 -14.84
CA SER A 35 14.29 -2.18 -15.57
C SER A 35 14.55 -3.56 -14.97
N TYR A 36 14.54 -3.68 -13.64
CA TYR A 36 14.73 -4.97 -12.96
C TYR A 36 13.65 -6.01 -13.27
N ILE A 37 12.40 -5.59 -13.46
CA ILE A 37 11.27 -6.51 -13.66
C ILE A 37 10.80 -6.60 -15.11
N ARG A 38 11.26 -5.72 -16.02
CA ARG A 38 10.74 -5.58 -17.37
C ARG A 38 10.81 -6.88 -18.18
N ASP A 39 11.94 -7.57 -18.12
CA ASP A 39 12.12 -8.85 -18.83
C ASP A 39 11.52 -10.03 -18.07
N ARG A 40 10.93 -9.78 -16.89
CA ARG A 40 10.38 -10.79 -15.98
C ARG A 40 8.92 -10.52 -15.59
N LEU A 41 8.22 -9.71 -16.37
CA LEU A 41 6.81 -9.40 -16.09
C LEU A 41 5.94 -10.68 -16.08
N ASP A 42 6.34 -11.74 -16.78
CA ASP A 42 5.68 -13.04 -16.77
C ASP A 42 5.79 -13.76 -15.42
N ASP A 43 6.77 -13.41 -14.62
CA ASP A 43 6.96 -13.95 -13.28
C ASP A 43 6.19 -13.17 -12.22
N VAL A 44 5.67 -11.98 -12.54
CA VAL A 44 4.90 -11.17 -11.59
C VAL A 44 3.54 -11.82 -11.35
N VAL A 45 3.32 -12.30 -10.12
CA VAL A 45 2.09 -13.00 -9.73
C VAL A 45 0.98 -12.05 -9.28
N ALA A 46 1.33 -10.91 -8.72
CA ALA A 46 0.38 -9.87 -8.33
C ALA A 46 1.09 -8.54 -7.99
N VAL A 47 0.31 -7.45 -8.01
CA VAL A 47 0.63 -6.20 -7.32
C VAL A 47 -0.33 -6.07 -6.13
N VAL A 48 0.20 -6.05 -4.92
CA VAL A 48 -0.53 -5.79 -3.69
C VAL A 48 -0.51 -4.29 -3.44
N LEU A 49 -1.67 -3.68 -3.29
CA LEU A 49 -1.83 -2.26 -3.03
C LEU A 49 -2.26 -2.06 -1.57
N THR A 50 -1.39 -1.43 -0.78
CA THR A 50 -1.64 -1.23 0.65
C THR A 50 -2.76 -0.24 0.89
N HIS A 51 -2.80 0.85 0.13
CA HIS A 51 -3.83 1.88 0.18
C HIS A 51 -3.86 2.75 -1.09
N GLY A 52 -4.79 3.71 -1.16
CA GLY A 52 -5.12 4.42 -2.39
C GLY A 52 -4.41 5.75 -2.65
N HIS A 53 -3.33 6.10 -1.94
CA HIS A 53 -2.56 7.32 -2.23
C HIS A 53 -1.72 7.20 -3.51
N GLU A 54 -1.44 8.33 -4.16
CA GLU A 54 -0.75 8.38 -5.45
C GLU A 54 0.68 7.84 -5.41
N ASP A 55 1.38 8.07 -4.33
CA ASP A 55 2.73 7.55 -4.07
C ASP A 55 2.76 6.02 -3.82
N HIS A 56 1.58 5.38 -3.77
CA HIS A 56 1.39 3.93 -3.67
C HIS A 56 0.73 3.31 -4.90
N ILE A 57 -0.17 4.01 -5.60
CA ILE A 57 -0.88 3.46 -6.76
C ILE A 57 -0.61 4.20 -8.08
N GLY A 58 0.00 5.37 -8.05
CA GLY A 58 0.06 6.28 -9.19
C GLY A 58 0.82 5.75 -10.41
N ALA A 59 1.79 4.85 -10.22
CA ALA A 59 2.54 4.26 -11.32
C ALA A 59 1.95 2.94 -11.85
N VAL A 60 0.92 2.37 -11.20
CA VAL A 60 0.26 1.14 -11.65
C VAL A 60 -0.20 1.21 -13.12
N PRO A 61 -0.80 2.31 -13.63
CA PRO A 61 -1.19 2.38 -15.03
C PRO A 61 -0.01 2.24 -16.00
N TYR A 62 1.16 2.72 -15.63
CA TYR A 62 2.38 2.61 -16.45
C TYR A 62 2.91 1.18 -16.46
N LEU A 63 2.90 0.49 -15.32
CA LEU A 63 3.25 -0.91 -15.23
C LEU A 63 2.27 -1.79 -16.06
N LEU A 64 0.95 -1.55 -15.94
CA LEU A 64 -0.05 -2.32 -16.66
C LEU A 64 -0.10 -2.01 -18.16
N LYS A 65 0.49 -0.92 -18.64
CA LYS A 65 0.72 -0.71 -20.08
C LYS A 65 1.75 -1.70 -20.64
N GLU A 66 2.72 -2.12 -19.85
CA GLU A 66 3.69 -3.13 -20.27
C GLU A 66 3.09 -4.56 -20.19
N ARG A 67 2.26 -4.82 -19.15
CA ARG A 67 1.52 -6.09 -19.02
C ARG A 67 0.19 -5.90 -18.29
N ALA A 68 -0.89 -5.89 -19.05
CA ALA A 68 -2.23 -5.51 -18.57
C ALA A 68 -2.91 -6.58 -17.68
N ASP A 69 -2.46 -7.82 -17.69
CA ASP A 69 -3.14 -8.93 -17.02
C ASP A 69 -2.58 -9.26 -15.63
N ILE A 70 -1.64 -8.49 -15.12
CA ILE A 70 -1.13 -8.63 -13.74
C ILE A 70 -2.27 -8.35 -12.76
N PRO A 71 -2.59 -9.29 -11.84
CA PRO A 71 -3.65 -9.09 -10.86
C PRO A 71 -3.30 -7.97 -9.86
N LEU A 72 -4.26 -7.09 -9.58
CA LEU A 72 -4.18 -6.09 -8.52
C LEU A 72 -4.93 -6.60 -7.29
N VAL A 73 -4.27 -6.66 -6.16
CA VAL A 73 -4.83 -7.10 -4.88
C VAL A 73 -4.90 -5.90 -3.95
N GLY A 74 -6.08 -5.61 -3.39
CA GLY A 74 -6.23 -4.45 -2.50
C GLY A 74 -7.60 -4.38 -1.85
N SER A 75 -7.77 -3.39 -0.96
CA SER A 75 -9.06 -3.11 -0.34
C SER A 75 -10.06 -2.58 -1.36
N ARG A 76 -11.34 -2.61 -0.99
CA ARG A 76 -12.41 -2.12 -1.87
C ARG A 76 -12.18 -0.68 -2.33
N LEU A 77 -11.81 0.21 -1.42
CA LEU A 77 -11.60 1.63 -1.73
C LEU A 77 -10.36 1.82 -2.60
N THR A 78 -9.26 1.17 -2.26
CA THR A 78 -8.01 1.20 -3.03
C THR A 78 -8.24 0.73 -4.47
N LEU A 79 -8.96 -0.38 -4.65
CA LEU A 79 -9.30 -0.89 -5.98
C LEU A 79 -10.21 0.07 -6.75
N ALA A 80 -11.18 0.72 -6.10
CA ALA A 80 -12.03 1.70 -6.75
C ALA A 80 -11.24 2.90 -7.28
N PHE A 81 -10.26 3.39 -6.54
CA PHE A 81 -9.39 4.48 -6.99
C PHE A 81 -8.53 4.06 -8.18
N ILE A 82 -7.89 2.88 -8.11
CA ILE A 82 -7.04 2.46 -9.22
C ILE A 82 -7.85 2.09 -10.46
N GLU A 83 -9.04 1.53 -10.34
CA GLU A 83 -9.93 1.26 -11.46
C GLU A 83 -10.36 2.54 -12.17
N ALA A 84 -10.70 3.60 -11.42
CA ALA A 84 -11.02 4.91 -11.99
C ALA A 84 -9.83 5.47 -12.81
N LYS A 85 -8.62 5.40 -12.25
CA LYS A 85 -7.39 5.83 -12.91
C LYS A 85 -7.07 4.99 -14.15
N LEU A 86 -7.19 3.67 -14.08
CA LEU A 86 -6.93 2.76 -15.20
C LEU A 86 -7.92 2.95 -16.36
N LYS A 87 -9.16 3.35 -16.06
CA LYS A 87 -10.16 3.70 -17.08
C LYS A 87 -9.71 4.85 -17.98
N GLU A 88 -9.00 5.85 -17.43
CA GLU A 88 -8.42 6.95 -18.21
C GLU A 88 -7.37 6.45 -19.20
N HIS A 89 -6.65 5.39 -18.82
CA HIS A 89 -5.67 4.71 -19.65
C HIS A 89 -6.25 3.62 -20.55
N ARG A 90 -7.57 3.38 -20.52
CA ARG A 90 -8.29 2.33 -21.27
C ARG A 90 -7.80 0.91 -20.93
N ILE A 91 -7.41 0.69 -19.68
CA ILE A 91 -6.98 -0.60 -19.15
C ILE A 91 -8.10 -1.15 -18.27
N THR A 92 -8.47 -2.41 -18.50
CA THR A 92 -9.39 -3.15 -17.62
C THR A 92 -8.56 -4.08 -16.74
N PRO A 93 -8.42 -3.80 -15.42
CA PRO A 93 -7.58 -4.61 -14.55
C PRO A 93 -8.23 -5.94 -14.18
N LYS A 94 -7.41 -6.92 -13.83
CA LYS A 94 -7.82 -8.07 -13.03
C LYS A 94 -7.70 -7.68 -11.56
N THR A 95 -8.79 -7.66 -10.80
CA THR A 95 -8.78 -7.27 -9.39
C THR A 95 -9.12 -8.42 -8.48
N VAL A 96 -8.47 -8.46 -7.31
CA VAL A 96 -8.73 -9.36 -6.20
C VAL A 96 -8.98 -8.52 -4.97
N GLN A 97 -10.24 -8.37 -4.62
CA GLN A 97 -10.62 -7.60 -3.42
C GLN A 97 -10.29 -8.39 -2.16
N VAL A 98 -9.71 -7.70 -1.19
CA VAL A 98 -9.38 -8.21 0.14
C VAL A 98 -9.81 -7.21 1.22
N LYS A 99 -9.88 -7.68 2.45
CA LYS A 99 -10.10 -6.88 3.66
C LYS A 99 -9.19 -7.40 4.79
N GLU A 100 -9.20 -6.69 5.91
CA GLU A 100 -8.52 -7.15 7.12
C GLU A 100 -8.93 -8.58 7.51
N GLY A 101 -7.96 -9.38 7.92
CA GLY A 101 -8.12 -10.79 8.28
C GLY A 101 -8.16 -11.75 7.10
N ASP A 102 -8.30 -11.26 5.87
CA ASP A 102 -8.26 -12.13 4.71
C ASP A 102 -6.86 -12.71 4.48
N ARG A 103 -6.84 -13.94 3.96
CA ARG A 103 -5.63 -14.60 3.45
C ARG A 103 -5.78 -14.95 1.99
N ARG A 104 -4.69 -14.82 1.23
CA ARG A 104 -4.64 -15.18 -0.20
C ARG A 104 -3.28 -15.77 -0.53
N THR A 105 -3.27 -16.84 -1.31
CA THR A 105 -2.03 -17.40 -1.86
C THR A 105 -1.88 -16.99 -3.32
N MET A 106 -0.75 -16.38 -3.67
CA MET A 106 -0.42 -15.90 -4.99
C MET A 106 0.99 -16.38 -5.37
N GLY A 107 1.10 -17.35 -6.27
CA GLY A 107 2.40 -17.78 -6.82
C GLY A 107 3.44 -18.21 -5.80
N GLY A 108 3.04 -18.85 -4.70
CA GLY A 108 3.95 -19.29 -3.62
C GLY A 108 4.09 -18.30 -2.45
N PHE A 109 3.50 -17.12 -2.56
CA PHE A 109 3.38 -16.16 -1.47
C PHE A 109 2.03 -16.34 -0.75
N ASP A 110 2.05 -16.58 0.56
CA ASP A 110 0.86 -16.60 1.40
C ASP A 110 0.72 -15.23 2.09
N LEU A 111 -0.32 -14.49 1.69
CA LEU A 111 -0.57 -13.10 2.08
C LEU A 111 -1.64 -13.06 3.17
N GLU A 112 -1.40 -12.31 4.24
CA GLU A 112 -2.40 -11.97 5.25
C GLU A 112 -2.49 -10.46 5.40
N PHE A 113 -3.71 -9.93 5.37
CA PHE A 113 -3.97 -8.50 5.41
C PHE A 113 -4.40 -8.04 6.79
N VAL A 114 -3.77 -6.99 7.30
CA VAL A 114 -3.97 -6.45 8.65
C VAL A 114 -4.45 -5.01 8.55
N ALA A 115 -5.46 -4.64 9.31
CA ALA A 115 -5.93 -3.26 9.35
C ALA A 115 -4.88 -2.33 9.93
N VAL A 116 -4.65 -1.20 9.25
CA VAL A 116 -3.86 -0.08 9.78
C VAL A 116 -4.67 1.20 9.65
N ASN A 117 -4.50 2.10 10.62
CA ASN A 117 -5.02 3.45 10.54
C ASN A 117 -4.07 4.33 9.73
N HIS A 118 -4.62 5.09 8.81
CA HIS A 118 -3.89 6.07 8.01
C HIS A 118 -4.81 7.23 7.64
N SER A 119 -4.31 8.23 6.92
CA SER A 119 -5.09 9.39 6.48
C SER A 119 -6.11 9.09 5.38
N ILE A 120 -6.12 7.88 4.86
CA ILE A 120 -7.11 7.37 3.91
C ILE A 120 -7.73 6.08 4.47
N PRO A 121 -9.06 5.87 4.33
CA PRO A 121 -9.72 4.64 4.79
C PRO A 121 -9.23 3.39 4.07
N ASP A 122 -9.50 2.23 4.67
CA ASP A 122 -9.23 0.88 4.10
C ASP A 122 -7.74 0.55 3.89
N SER A 123 -6.82 1.27 4.55
CA SER A 123 -5.39 0.95 4.50
C SER A 123 -5.07 -0.40 5.14
N LEU A 124 -4.15 -1.14 4.54
CA LEU A 124 -3.78 -2.49 4.93
C LEU A 124 -2.25 -2.64 5.02
N ALA A 125 -1.79 -3.23 6.11
CA ALA A 125 -0.50 -3.90 6.14
C ALA A 125 -0.64 -5.30 5.53
N VAL A 126 0.47 -5.87 5.08
CA VAL A 126 0.51 -7.24 4.55
C VAL A 126 1.65 -8.05 5.18
N ALA A 127 1.31 -9.21 5.73
CA ALA A 127 2.28 -10.23 6.08
C ALA A 127 2.42 -11.19 4.89
N ILE A 128 3.65 -11.39 4.43
CA ILE A 128 4.00 -12.19 3.26
C ILE A 128 4.81 -13.37 3.75
N ARG A 129 4.23 -14.57 3.69
CA ARG A 129 4.89 -15.81 4.11
C ARG A 129 5.34 -16.60 2.91
N THR A 130 6.52 -17.17 3.01
CA THR A 130 7.09 -18.14 2.07
C THR A 130 7.80 -19.24 2.85
N ALA A 131 8.31 -20.27 2.18
CA ALA A 131 9.17 -21.25 2.82
C ALA A 131 10.51 -20.66 3.31
N ALA A 132 10.90 -19.48 2.83
CA ALA A 132 12.13 -18.79 3.27
C ALA A 132 11.93 -17.92 4.51
N GLY A 133 10.69 -17.69 4.95
CA GLY A 133 10.38 -16.85 6.10
C GLY A 133 9.21 -15.91 5.89
N MET A 134 9.00 -15.01 6.85
CA MET A 134 7.93 -14.03 6.86
C MET A 134 8.43 -12.59 6.77
N VAL A 135 7.90 -11.86 5.80
CA VAL A 135 8.05 -10.41 5.72
C VAL A 135 6.77 -9.75 6.22
N LEU A 136 6.87 -8.72 7.04
CA LEU A 136 5.76 -7.87 7.44
C LEU A 136 5.98 -6.46 6.88
N HIS A 137 5.13 -6.04 5.95
CA HIS A 137 5.14 -4.71 5.33
C HIS A 137 3.94 -3.91 5.86
N THR A 138 4.20 -2.80 6.55
CA THR A 138 3.13 -2.03 7.19
C THR A 138 2.26 -1.24 6.21
N GLY A 139 2.76 -0.92 5.01
CA GLY A 139 2.25 0.23 4.29
C GLY A 139 2.44 1.48 5.13
N ASP A 140 1.70 2.54 4.83
CA ASP A 140 1.68 3.73 5.65
C ASP A 140 0.68 3.58 6.79
N PHE A 141 1.08 4.00 7.99
CA PHE A 141 0.22 3.89 9.16
C PHE A 141 0.48 4.98 10.18
N LYS A 142 -0.48 5.17 11.07
CA LYS A 142 -0.35 5.98 12.28
C LYS A 142 -0.98 5.28 13.48
N MET A 143 -0.60 5.72 14.67
CA MET A 143 -1.07 5.18 15.94
C MET A 143 -2.13 6.09 16.59
N ASP A 144 -3.19 6.42 15.82
CA ASP A 144 -4.34 7.17 16.35
C ASP A 144 -5.34 6.20 17.00
N GLN A 145 -5.67 6.44 18.28
CA GLN A 145 -6.64 5.63 19.02
C GLN A 145 -8.09 6.14 18.87
N PHE A 146 -8.28 7.29 18.23
CA PHE A 146 -9.59 7.92 18.03
C PHE A 146 -9.77 8.43 16.60
N PRO A 147 -9.56 7.56 15.58
CA PRO A 147 -9.74 7.95 14.19
C PRO A 147 -11.22 8.21 13.91
N LEU A 148 -11.51 9.08 12.93
CA LEU A 148 -12.88 9.45 12.56
C LEU A 148 -13.68 8.27 12.03
N ASP A 149 -13.05 7.38 11.27
CA ASP A 149 -13.65 6.17 10.71
C ASP A 149 -13.74 5.00 11.70
N ARG A 150 -13.23 5.18 12.95
CA ARG A 150 -13.14 4.20 14.03
C ARG A 150 -12.27 2.97 13.72
N ARG A 151 -11.46 3.03 12.65
CA ARG A 151 -10.57 1.96 12.25
C ARG A 151 -9.17 2.19 12.81
N ILE A 152 -8.85 1.52 13.89
CA ILE A 152 -7.53 1.57 14.53
C ILE A 152 -6.57 0.55 13.91
N THR A 153 -5.27 0.79 14.06
CA THR A 153 -4.25 -0.20 13.74
C THR A 153 -4.42 -1.43 14.62
N ASP A 154 -4.55 -2.62 14.01
CA ASP A 154 -4.76 -3.89 14.72
C ASP A 154 -3.46 -4.40 15.36
N LEU A 155 -3.13 -3.85 16.53
CA LEU A 155 -1.98 -4.26 17.32
C LEU A 155 -2.05 -5.72 17.77
N GLY A 156 -3.26 -6.30 17.89
CA GLY A 156 -3.44 -7.71 18.22
C GLY A 156 -2.90 -8.62 17.11
N ALA A 157 -3.21 -8.29 15.85
CA ALA A 157 -2.65 -9.00 14.69
C ALA A 157 -1.14 -8.83 14.61
N PHE A 158 -0.61 -7.62 14.80
CA PHE A 158 0.84 -7.38 14.83
C PHE A 158 1.54 -8.19 15.94
N ALA A 159 0.97 -8.23 17.16
CA ALA A 159 1.51 -9.02 18.25
C ALA A 159 1.52 -10.52 17.93
N ARG A 160 0.45 -11.04 17.32
CA ARG A 160 0.38 -12.44 16.90
C ARG A 160 1.42 -12.76 15.81
N LEU A 161 1.57 -11.90 14.81
CA LEU A 161 2.59 -12.05 13.76
C LEU A 161 4.00 -11.99 14.34
N GLY A 162 4.25 -11.08 15.27
CA GLY A 162 5.53 -11.02 15.99
C GLY A 162 5.84 -12.29 16.80
N ALA A 163 4.81 -12.89 17.43
CA ALA A 163 4.96 -14.16 18.14
C ALA A 163 5.14 -15.37 17.20
N GLU A 164 4.60 -15.32 15.99
CA GLU A 164 4.83 -16.31 14.93
C GLU A 164 6.27 -16.26 14.43
N GLY A 165 6.87 -15.06 14.36
CA GLY A 165 8.25 -14.80 13.93
C GLY A 165 8.27 -14.01 12.62
N VAL A 166 8.83 -12.80 12.65
CA VAL A 166 9.02 -11.92 11.48
C VAL A 166 10.50 -11.84 11.16
N ASP A 167 10.89 -12.30 9.97
CA ASP A 167 12.29 -12.29 9.53
C ASP A 167 12.70 -10.93 8.96
N LEU A 168 11.76 -10.23 8.29
CA LEU A 168 12.00 -8.90 7.76
C LEU A 168 10.79 -7.99 8.05
N PHE A 169 11.04 -6.88 8.72
CA PHE A 169 10.04 -5.87 9.02
C PHE A 169 10.30 -4.60 8.20
N LEU A 170 9.39 -4.28 7.29
CA LEU A 170 9.39 -3.07 6.47
C LEU A 170 8.30 -2.14 7.02
N THR A 171 8.72 -1.05 7.62
CA THR A 171 7.82 -0.13 8.32
C THR A 171 7.89 1.28 7.74
N ASP A 172 6.75 1.96 7.73
CA ASP A 172 6.70 3.41 7.54
C ASP A 172 7.57 4.11 8.59
N SER A 173 8.34 5.07 8.13
CA SER A 173 9.22 5.89 8.98
C SER A 173 9.02 7.39 8.77
N THR A 174 7.91 7.78 8.16
CA THR A 174 7.54 9.18 7.96
C THR A 174 7.45 9.88 9.31
N ASN A 175 8.15 11.00 9.44
CA ASN A 175 8.28 11.76 10.69
C ASN A 175 8.89 10.99 11.88
N ALA A 176 9.61 9.88 11.66
CA ALA A 176 10.23 9.12 12.73
C ALA A 176 11.27 9.93 13.55
N ASP A 177 11.82 10.98 12.95
CA ASP A 177 12.78 11.92 13.54
C ASP A 177 12.10 13.17 14.16
N VAL A 178 10.77 13.31 14.02
CA VAL A 178 10.04 14.48 14.56
C VAL A 178 9.62 14.20 16.00
N PRO A 179 10.10 14.98 16.99
CA PRO A 179 9.72 14.79 18.38
C PRO A 179 8.24 15.08 18.63
N GLY A 180 7.61 14.32 19.53
CA GLY A 180 6.25 14.56 19.98
C GLY A 180 5.27 13.44 19.62
N PHE A 181 4.00 13.79 19.65
CA PHE A 181 2.90 12.85 19.36
C PHE A 181 2.02 13.40 18.25
N THR A 182 1.52 12.52 17.39
CA THR A 182 0.52 12.88 16.38
C THR A 182 -0.81 13.22 17.09
N THR A 183 -1.37 14.37 16.75
CA THR A 183 -2.70 14.79 17.23
C THR A 183 -3.76 13.84 16.64
N SER A 184 -4.74 13.46 17.48
CA SER A 184 -5.82 12.59 17.03
C SER A 184 -6.74 13.29 16.01
N GLU A 185 -7.27 12.55 15.06
CA GLU A 185 -8.25 13.04 14.08
C GLU A 185 -9.52 13.61 14.73
N LYS A 186 -9.92 13.11 15.91
CA LYS A 186 -11.07 13.65 16.65
C LYS A 186 -10.94 15.15 16.97
N ASP A 187 -9.70 15.63 17.06
CA ASP A 187 -9.41 17.02 17.43
C ASP A 187 -9.49 17.97 16.19
N LEU A 188 -9.65 17.43 14.99
CA LEU A 188 -9.80 18.22 13.75
C LEU A 188 -11.15 18.92 13.66
N ALA A 189 -12.24 18.28 14.10
CA ALA A 189 -13.58 18.83 13.97
C ALA A 189 -13.74 20.20 14.68
N PRO A 190 -13.28 20.39 15.93
CA PRO A 190 -13.34 21.72 16.57
C PRO A 190 -12.50 22.78 15.85
N ALA A 191 -11.34 22.39 15.29
CA ALA A 191 -10.48 23.31 14.55
C ALA A 191 -11.14 23.79 13.25
N ILE A 192 -11.75 22.84 12.49
CA ILE A 192 -12.50 23.14 11.28
C ILE A 192 -13.72 24.03 11.60
N ASP A 193 -14.50 23.68 12.63
CA ASP A 193 -15.64 24.47 13.09
C ASP A 193 -15.25 25.91 13.44
N ALA A 194 -14.09 26.11 14.10
CA ALA A 194 -13.60 27.43 14.44
C ALA A 194 -13.35 28.31 13.20
N VAL A 195 -12.79 27.70 12.12
CA VAL A 195 -12.54 28.40 10.86
C VAL A 195 -13.85 28.80 10.17
N PHE A 196 -14.88 27.95 10.20
CA PHE A 196 -16.17 28.27 9.57
C PHE A 196 -17.05 29.25 10.37
N ARG A 197 -16.72 29.53 11.62
CA ARG A 197 -17.44 30.51 12.48
C ARG A 197 -16.88 31.93 12.44
N THR A 198 -15.70 32.11 11.84
CA THR A 198 -15.08 33.41 11.58
C THR A 198 -15.47 33.98 10.24
#